data_638634e8e9c12a5a13ea1e474d45a53f
#
_entry.id   638634e8e9c12a5a13ea1e474d45a53f
#
_cell.length_a   1.000
_cell.length_b   1.000
_cell.length_c   1.000
_cell.angle_alpha   90.00
_cell.angle_beta   90.00
_cell.angle_gamma   90.00
#
_symmetry.space_group_name_H-M   'P 1'
#
loop_
_entity.id
_entity.type
_entity.pdbx_description
1 polymer ?
#
loop_
_entity_poly.entity_id
_entity_poly.type
_entity_poly.pdbx_seq_one_letter_code
_entity_poly.pdbx_strand_id
1 'polypeptide(L)'
;MSQHTRALTEFLAGLAYEQIPEPVLARTEDLFLDWLGSALASAGSHPIPLFERYAQKMGPAEGPARILVNGQSSSAYFAALVNAASSHLVEQDDLHNSSVLHPATVVFPAALAAAQDLGKSGRELLVASVAGYEAGIRIGEFLGRSHYRIFHTTATVGTLAAAVAVGKLMDFDQQQFTHLLGSAGTQAAGXXXXDAAASKQLHTAKAAADGLLAAYLTADGLTGAQDILEGEQGMAAGMSRDAEPSKLSDRLGTRWRWRKPRSSSTPLAGIPTRRPMRCWR
;
A
#
# COMPACT_ATOMS: atom_id res chain seq x y z
N MET A 1 -2.95 -3.13 24.10
CA MET A 1 -3.14 -3.57 22.70
C MET A 1 -4.34 -4.50 22.60
N SER A 2 -5.23 -4.20 21.71
CA SER A 2 -6.45 -4.97 21.56
C SER A 2 -6.20 -6.36 20.96
N GLN A 3 -7.18 -7.25 21.16
CA GLN A 3 -7.09 -8.64 20.73
C GLN A 3 -6.94 -8.77 19.21
N HIS A 4 -7.69 -7.97 18.44
CA HIS A 4 -7.69 -8.10 16.98
C HIS A 4 -6.39 -7.56 16.36
N THR A 5 -5.89 -6.44 16.86
CA THR A 5 -4.60 -5.91 16.44
C THR A 5 -3.47 -6.89 16.77
N ARG A 6 -3.51 -7.48 17.95
CA ARG A 6 -2.51 -8.49 18.35
C ARG A 6 -2.53 -9.68 17.38
N ALA A 7 -3.71 -10.23 17.09
CA ALA A 7 -3.82 -11.37 16.18
C ALA A 7 -3.25 -11.03 14.79
N LEU A 8 -3.54 -9.82 14.28
CA LEU A 8 -3.02 -9.39 12.99
C LEU A 8 -1.49 -9.30 13.01
N THR A 9 -0.91 -8.66 14.02
CA THR A 9 0.56 -8.47 14.08
C THR A 9 1.28 -9.81 14.30
N GLU A 10 0.70 -10.72 15.07
CA GLU A 10 1.24 -12.08 15.22
C GLU A 10 1.23 -12.83 13.87
N PHE A 11 0.14 -12.72 13.12
CA PHE A 11 0.04 -13.35 11.80
C PHE A 11 1.09 -12.78 10.85
N LEU A 12 1.25 -11.46 10.82
CA LEU A 12 2.21 -10.81 9.92
C LEU A 12 3.64 -11.23 10.24
N ALA A 13 3.98 -11.27 11.53
CA ALA A 13 5.32 -11.69 11.98
C ALA A 13 5.61 -13.13 11.59
N GLY A 14 4.62 -14.01 11.72
CA GLY A 14 4.80 -15.44 11.46
C GLY A 14 4.65 -15.87 10.01
N LEU A 15 4.20 -14.98 9.11
CA LEU A 15 3.90 -15.36 7.73
C LEU A 15 5.18 -15.79 7.00
N ALA A 16 5.15 -17.01 6.45
CA ALA A 16 6.26 -17.57 5.70
C ALA A 16 5.78 -18.01 4.30
N TYR A 17 6.70 -18.05 3.35
CA TYR A 17 6.41 -18.39 1.96
C TYR A 17 5.63 -19.71 1.85
N GLU A 18 6.05 -20.71 2.62
CA GLU A 18 5.48 -22.06 2.57
C GLU A 18 4.02 -22.12 3.05
N GLN A 19 3.59 -21.10 3.79
CA GLN A 19 2.21 -21.02 4.29
C GLN A 19 1.26 -20.36 3.31
N ILE A 20 1.81 -19.69 2.27
CA ILE A 20 0.98 -18.98 1.30
C ILE A 20 0.54 -19.94 0.20
N PRO A 21 -0.77 -20.12 -0.02
CA PRO A 21 -1.24 -21.01 -1.07
C PRO A 21 -0.72 -20.60 -2.45
N GLU A 22 -0.40 -21.60 -3.29
CA GLU A 22 0.11 -21.34 -4.63
C GLU A 22 -0.76 -20.37 -5.44
N PRO A 23 -2.12 -20.48 -5.42
CA PRO A 23 -2.93 -19.50 -6.16
C PRO A 23 -2.79 -18.05 -5.65
N VAL A 24 -2.47 -17.87 -4.37
CA VAL A 24 -2.22 -16.52 -3.81
C VAL A 24 -0.90 -15.98 -4.34
N LEU A 25 0.14 -16.82 -4.37
CA LEU A 25 1.45 -16.43 -4.92
C LEU A 25 1.32 -16.05 -6.40
N ALA A 26 0.65 -16.90 -7.19
CA ALA A 26 0.45 -16.65 -8.62
C ALA A 26 -0.33 -15.35 -8.83
N ARG A 27 -1.36 -15.12 -8.03
CA ARG A 27 -2.14 -13.87 -8.10
C ARG A 27 -1.28 -12.66 -7.76
N THR A 28 -0.39 -12.78 -6.78
CA THR A 28 0.51 -11.68 -6.40
C THR A 28 1.45 -11.33 -7.54
N GLU A 29 1.98 -12.35 -8.24
CA GLU A 29 2.82 -12.12 -9.42
C GLU A 29 2.05 -11.40 -10.53
N ASP A 30 0.81 -11.83 -10.80
CA ASP A 30 -0.05 -11.17 -11.79
C ASP A 30 -0.29 -9.70 -11.42
N LEU A 31 -0.58 -9.43 -10.15
CA LEU A 31 -0.82 -8.07 -9.67
C LEU A 31 0.44 -7.21 -9.75
N PHE A 32 1.60 -7.80 -9.49
CA PHE A 32 2.87 -7.08 -9.63
C PHE A 32 3.09 -6.66 -11.09
N LEU A 33 2.85 -7.58 -12.04
CA LEU A 33 3.00 -7.30 -13.46
C LEU A 33 2.01 -6.21 -13.91
N ASP A 34 0.77 -6.29 -13.45
CA ASP A 34 -0.27 -5.31 -13.74
C ASP A 34 0.12 -3.92 -13.21
N TRP A 35 0.62 -3.87 -11.97
CA TRP A 35 1.13 -2.65 -11.35
C TRP A 35 2.29 -2.05 -12.15
N LEU A 36 3.24 -2.89 -12.54
CA LEU A 36 4.40 -2.44 -13.32
C LEU A 36 3.95 -1.80 -14.64
N GLY A 37 3.00 -2.44 -15.33
CA GLY A 37 2.42 -1.89 -16.55
C GLY A 37 1.75 -0.54 -16.32
N SER A 38 0.99 -0.42 -15.23
CA SER A 38 0.32 0.83 -14.88
C SER A 38 1.32 1.96 -14.60
N ALA A 39 2.41 1.63 -13.88
CA ALA A 39 3.45 2.62 -13.59
C ALA A 39 4.11 3.13 -14.89
N LEU A 40 4.52 2.20 -15.75
CA LEU A 40 5.21 2.56 -17.00
C LEU A 40 4.31 3.33 -17.97
N ALA A 41 3.01 3.01 -17.99
CA ALA A 41 2.05 3.67 -18.89
C ALA A 41 1.89 5.16 -18.60
N SER A 42 2.27 5.62 -17.41
CA SER A 42 2.14 7.02 -17.01
C SER A 42 3.35 7.88 -17.38
N ALA A 43 4.41 7.29 -17.94
CA ALA A 43 5.66 8.00 -18.20
C ALA A 43 5.42 9.26 -19.03
N GLY A 44 5.98 10.38 -18.59
CA GLY A 44 5.84 11.67 -19.26
C GLY A 44 4.50 12.37 -19.10
N SER A 45 3.51 11.72 -18.49
CA SER A 45 2.17 12.29 -18.33
C SER A 45 2.06 13.12 -17.05
N HIS A 46 1.47 14.32 -17.17
CA HIS A 46 1.24 15.17 -15.99
C HIS A 46 0.33 14.44 -14.99
N PRO A 47 0.64 14.41 -13.69
CA PRO A 47 1.66 15.21 -13.00
C PRO A 47 2.97 14.46 -12.70
N ILE A 48 3.23 13.31 -13.31
CA ILE A 48 4.38 12.47 -12.92
C ILE A 48 5.72 13.21 -13.03
N PRO A 49 5.98 14.03 -14.10
CA PRO A 49 7.23 14.80 -14.14
C PRO A 49 7.45 15.73 -12.94
N LEU A 50 6.39 16.14 -12.23
CA LEU A 50 6.55 16.95 -11.01
C LEU A 50 7.21 16.11 -9.90
N PHE A 51 6.78 14.86 -9.75
CA PHE A 51 7.35 13.96 -8.76
C PHE A 51 8.78 13.58 -9.10
N GLU A 52 9.07 13.38 -10.39
CA GLU A 52 10.44 13.10 -10.86
C GLU A 52 11.38 14.26 -10.52
N ARG A 53 10.96 15.50 -10.83
CA ARG A 53 11.77 16.69 -10.51
C ARG A 53 11.97 16.87 -9.01
N TYR A 54 10.92 16.60 -8.22
CA TYR A 54 11.04 16.65 -6.76
C TYR A 54 12.07 15.64 -6.25
N ALA A 55 12.01 14.40 -6.74
CA ALA A 55 12.96 13.36 -6.35
C ALA A 55 14.38 13.74 -6.76
N GLN A 56 14.55 14.31 -7.96
CA GLN A 56 15.86 14.77 -8.45
C GLN A 56 16.43 15.90 -7.58
N LYS A 57 15.55 16.83 -7.18
CA LYS A 57 15.97 18.01 -6.39
C LYS A 57 16.28 17.64 -4.93
N MET A 58 15.48 16.79 -4.33
CA MET A 58 15.53 16.53 -2.89
C MET A 58 16.22 15.22 -2.53
N GLY A 59 16.28 14.28 -3.46
CA GLY A 59 16.87 12.98 -3.22
C GLY A 59 18.34 12.93 -3.59
N PRO A 60 18.99 11.79 -3.31
CA PRO A 60 20.38 11.60 -3.70
C PRO A 60 20.51 11.46 -5.22
N ALA A 61 21.70 11.80 -5.75
CA ALA A 61 21.99 11.67 -7.18
C ALA A 61 22.03 10.22 -7.64
N GLU A 62 22.36 9.30 -6.73
CA GLU A 62 22.44 7.86 -6.99
C GLU A 62 21.87 7.12 -5.79
N GLY A 63 21.45 5.86 -5.98
CA GLY A 63 20.96 5.06 -4.89
C GLY A 63 20.62 3.64 -5.34
N PRO A 64 20.19 2.81 -4.41
CA PRO A 64 19.95 1.40 -4.69
C PRO A 64 18.63 1.12 -5.38
N ALA A 65 17.70 2.04 -5.37
CA ALA A 65 16.33 1.80 -5.88
C ALA A 65 16.11 2.51 -7.21
N ARG A 66 15.19 1.97 -8.00
CA ARG A 66 14.95 2.41 -9.37
C ARG A 66 13.63 3.16 -9.50
N ILE A 67 13.67 4.36 -10.09
CA ILE A 67 12.48 5.08 -10.54
C ILE A 67 12.10 4.51 -11.91
N LEU A 68 10.92 3.89 -12.00
CA LEU A 68 10.57 3.07 -13.17
C LEU A 68 10.36 3.90 -14.43
N VAL A 69 9.70 5.06 -14.31
CA VAL A 69 9.28 5.84 -15.49
C VAL A 69 10.44 6.48 -16.25
N ASN A 70 11.61 6.66 -15.60
CA ASN A 70 12.76 7.29 -16.26
C ASN A 70 14.06 6.49 -16.11
N GLY A 71 14.03 5.37 -15.37
CA GLY A 71 15.19 4.51 -15.20
C GLY A 71 16.27 5.04 -14.26
N GLN A 72 16.09 6.19 -13.66
CA GLN A 72 17.06 6.78 -12.74
C GLN A 72 17.09 6.03 -11.40
N SER A 73 18.26 6.05 -10.75
CA SER A 73 18.38 5.48 -9.42
C SER A 73 18.21 6.56 -8.34
N SER A 74 17.77 6.16 -7.16
CA SER A 74 17.57 7.07 -6.04
C SER A 74 17.54 6.26 -4.74
N SER A 75 17.29 6.95 -3.62
CA SER A 75 17.01 6.26 -2.36
C SER A 75 15.71 5.48 -2.49
N ALA A 76 15.53 4.49 -1.60
CA ALA A 76 14.29 3.73 -1.54
C ALA A 76 13.08 4.66 -1.33
N TYR A 77 13.21 5.69 -0.49
CA TYR A 77 12.14 6.64 -0.20
C TYR A 77 11.64 7.34 -1.47
N PHE A 78 12.57 7.92 -2.24
CA PHE A 78 12.18 8.69 -3.43
C PHE A 78 11.74 7.79 -4.59
N ALA A 79 12.33 6.61 -4.73
CA ALA A 79 11.86 5.65 -5.73
C ALA A 79 10.44 5.19 -5.42
N ALA A 80 10.14 4.85 -4.15
CA ALA A 80 8.79 4.48 -3.74
C ALA A 80 7.79 5.61 -4.02
N LEU A 81 8.17 6.84 -3.70
CA LEU A 81 7.33 8.02 -3.90
C LEU A 81 6.91 8.19 -5.36
N VAL A 82 7.90 8.19 -6.28
CA VAL A 82 7.62 8.41 -7.70
C VAL A 82 6.88 7.21 -8.31
N ASN A 83 7.29 5.99 -7.97
CA ASN A 83 6.67 4.78 -8.52
C ASN A 83 5.21 4.64 -8.07
N ALA A 84 4.89 5.03 -6.83
CA ALA A 84 3.52 5.02 -6.35
C ALA A 84 2.67 6.07 -7.08
N ALA A 85 3.16 7.28 -7.22
CA ALA A 85 2.44 8.32 -7.96
C ALA A 85 2.14 7.86 -9.39
N SER A 86 3.15 7.31 -10.06
CA SER A 86 3.02 6.91 -11.47
C SER A 86 2.03 5.76 -11.64
N SER A 87 2.02 4.79 -10.75
CA SER A 87 1.17 3.61 -10.91
C SER A 87 -0.32 3.87 -10.68
N HIS A 88 -0.68 5.04 -10.13
CA HIS A 88 -2.09 5.39 -9.87
C HIS A 88 -2.68 6.35 -10.91
N LEU A 89 -1.87 6.81 -11.88
CA LEU A 89 -2.32 7.85 -12.80
C LEU A 89 -3.31 7.35 -13.84
N VAL A 90 -3.04 6.18 -14.41
CA VAL A 90 -3.85 5.66 -15.53
C VAL A 90 -5.16 5.01 -15.08
N GLU A 91 -5.39 4.89 -13.77
CA GLU A 91 -6.62 4.34 -13.19
C GLU A 91 -6.92 2.91 -13.66
N GLN A 92 -5.87 2.13 -13.91
CA GLN A 92 -5.98 0.71 -14.27
C GLN A 92 -5.46 -0.21 -13.16
N ASP A 93 -4.89 0.38 -12.12
CA ASP A 93 -4.40 -0.36 -10.96
C ASP A 93 -5.56 -1.06 -10.24
N ASP A 94 -5.23 -2.12 -9.52
CA ASP A 94 -6.20 -2.98 -8.86
C ASP A 94 -7.07 -2.22 -7.85
N LEU A 95 -8.27 -2.74 -7.62
CA LEU A 95 -9.18 -2.19 -6.62
C LEU A 95 -9.80 -3.35 -5.82
N HIS A 96 -9.70 -3.26 -4.51
CA HIS A 96 -10.40 -4.17 -3.60
C HIS A 96 -11.66 -3.49 -3.08
N ASN A 97 -12.81 -3.96 -3.53
CA ASN A 97 -14.09 -3.25 -3.35
C ASN A 97 -14.53 -3.12 -1.90
N SER A 98 -14.39 -4.17 -1.07
CA SER A 98 -14.92 -4.09 0.30
C SER A 98 -14.09 -3.17 1.19
N SER A 99 -12.81 -3.01 0.92
CA SER A 99 -11.96 -2.07 1.67
C SER A 99 -11.84 -0.71 0.99
N VAL A 100 -12.31 -0.58 -0.25
CA VAL A 100 -12.16 0.61 -1.10
C VAL A 100 -10.70 1.05 -1.20
N LEU A 101 -9.80 0.08 -1.39
CA LEU A 101 -8.35 0.28 -1.39
C LEU A 101 -7.79 -0.14 -2.74
N HIS A 102 -6.83 0.62 -3.26
CA HIS A 102 -5.99 0.23 -4.38
C HIS A 102 -4.65 -0.27 -3.83
N PRO A 103 -4.52 -1.57 -3.49
CA PRO A 103 -3.33 -2.02 -2.77
C PRO A 103 -2.04 -1.95 -3.57
N ALA A 104 -2.09 -2.31 -4.86
CA ALA A 104 -0.88 -2.42 -5.68
C ALA A 104 -0.09 -1.11 -5.69
N THR A 105 -0.78 0.02 -5.81
CA THR A 105 -0.14 1.32 -6.00
C THR A 105 0.61 1.82 -4.75
N VAL A 106 0.40 1.20 -3.60
CA VAL A 106 1.12 1.57 -2.37
C VAL A 106 2.04 0.45 -1.88
N VAL A 107 1.61 -0.81 -2.02
CA VAL A 107 2.40 -1.95 -1.54
C VAL A 107 3.62 -2.20 -2.42
N PHE A 108 3.42 -2.36 -3.73
CA PHE A 108 4.53 -2.73 -4.61
C PHE A 108 5.61 -1.66 -4.71
N PRO A 109 5.30 -0.35 -4.82
CA PRO A 109 6.40 0.61 -4.88
C PRO A 109 7.25 0.64 -3.62
N ALA A 110 6.63 0.54 -2.44
CA ALA A 110 7.37 0.51 -1.18
C ALA A 110 8.18 -0.79 -1.05
N ALA A 111 7.54 -1.93 -1.34
CA ALA A 111 8.19 -3.24 -1.23
C ALA A 111 9.34 -3.38 -2.22
N LEU A 112 9.15 -2.98 -3.49
CA LEU A 112 10.21 -3.08 -4.50
C LEU A 112 11.40 -2.20 -4.14
N ALA A 113 11.16 -0.95 -3.78
CA ALA A 113 12.24 -0.02 -3.43
C ALA A 113 13.02 -0.53 -2.21
N ALA A 114 12.33 -0.99 -1.19
CA ALA A 114 12.99 -1.55 0.00
C ALA A 114 13.73 -2.84 -0.33
N ALA A 115 13.14 -3.71 -1.16
CA ALA A 115 13.81 -4.96 -1.56
C ALA A 115 15.11 -4.68 -2.31
N GLN A 116 15.11 -3.67 -3.18
CA GLN A 116 16.31 -3.25 -3.90
C GLN A 116 17.37 -2.71 -2.92
N ASP A 117 16.96 -1.88 -1.98
CA ASP A 117 17.87 -1.30 -0.98
C ASP A 117 18.47 -2.37 -0.06
N LEU A 118 17.64 -3.33 0.36
CA LEU A 118 18.03 -4.36 1.32
C LEU A 118 18.63 -5.60 0.67
N GLY A 119 18.69 -5.67 -0.65
CA GLY A 119 19.23 -6.82 -1.38
C GLY A 119 18.37 -8.07 -1.24
N LYS A 120 17.05 -7.93 -1.22
CA LYS A 120 16.14 -9.04 -1.00
C LYS A 120 15.76 -9.75 -2.32
N SER A 121 15.41 -11.01 -2.20
CA SER A 121 15.03 -11.85 -3.33
C SER A 121 13.59 -11.59 -3.79
N GLY A 122 13.25 -12.08 -4.99
CA GLY A 122 11.87 -12.04 -5.48
C GLY A 122 10.92 -12.83 -4.59
N ARG A 123 11.38 -13.92 -4.01
CA ARG A 123 10.60 -14.71 -3.07
C ARG A 123 10.22 -13.88 -1.83
N GLU A 124 11.19 -13.17 -1.27
CA GLU A 124 10.96 -12.28 -0.12
C GLU A 124 10.03 -11.13 -0.51
N LEU A 125 10.18 -10.59 -1.71
CA LEU A 125 9.30 -9.54 -2.23
C LEU A 125 7.85 -10.03 -2.31
N LEU A 126 7.62 -11.26 -2.77
CA LEU A 126 6.27 -11.82 -2.83
C LEU A 126 5.66 -11.95 -1.44
N VAL A 127 6.39 -12.49 -0.47
CA VAL A 127 5.88 -12.63 0.91
C VAL A 127 5.54 -11.26 1.50
N ALA A 128 6.43 -10.29 1.32
CA ALA A 128 6.23 -8.93 1.81
C ALA A 128 4.98 -8.30 1.19
N SER A 129 4.79 -8.50 -0.11
CA SER A 129 3.63 -7.97 -0.83
C SER A 129 2.34 -8.59 -0.31
N VAL A 130 2.33 -9.92 -0.09
CA VAL A 130 1.17 -10.60 0.49
C VAL A 130 0.84 -10.03 1.87
N ALA A 131 1.87 -9.82 2.71
CA ALA A 131 1.68 -9.24 4.05
C ALA A 131 1.05 -7.84 3.95
N GLY A 132 1.57 -7.00 3.05
CA GLY A 132 1.04 -5.65 2.84
C GLY A 132 -0.41 -5.65 2.36
N TYR A 133 -0.73 -6.52 1.41
CA TYR A 133 -2.11 -6.67 0.91
C TYR A 133 -3.06 -7.13 2.03
N GLU A 134 -2.68 -8.17 2.77
CA GLU A 134 -3.53 -8.68 3.85
C GLU A 134 -3.79 -7.62 4.92
N ALA A 135 -2.73 -6.94 5.37
CA ALA A 135 -2.89 -5.89 6.37
C ALA A 135 -3.75 -4.73 5.84
N GLY A 136 -3.44 -4.25 4.63
CA GLY A 136 -4.16 -3.11 4.06
C GLY A 136 -5.64 -3.40 3.86
N ILE A 137 -5.96 -4.54 3.25
CA ILE A 137 -7.35 -4.90 3.00
C ILE A 137 -8.12 -5.05 4.31
N ARG A 138 -7.54 -5.73 5.29
CA ARG A 138 -8.21 -5.94 6.59
C ARG A 138 -8.41 -4.63 7.34
N ILE A 139 -7.43 -3.74 7.33
CA ILE A 139 -7.55 -2.43 7.98
C ILE A 139 -8.61 -1.58 7.25
N GLY A 140 -8.65 -1.63 5.92
CA GLY A 140 -9.68 -0.91 5.16
C GLY A 140 -11.08 -1.44 5.45
N GLU A 141 -11.25 -2.76 5.51
CA GLU A 141 -12.54 -3.37 5.88
C GLU A 141 -12.92 -3.02 7.32
N PHE A 142 -11.93 -3.01 8.22
CA PHE A 142 -12.13 -2.63 9.62
C PHE A 142 -12.67 -1.18 9.75
N LEU A 143 -12.09 -0.25 9.01
CA LEU A 143 -12.52 1.15 9.07
C LEU A 143 -13.88 1.39 8.40
N GLY A 144 -14.28 0.54 7.49
CA GLY A 144 -15.62 0.57 6.92
C GLY A 144 -15.87 1.68 5.92
N ARG A 145 -17.12 1.76 5.47
CA ARG A 145 -17.53 2.68 4.39
C ARG A 145 -17.62 4.14 4.83
N SER A 146 -17.87 4.40 6.12
CA SER A 146 -17.94 5.77 6.61
C SER A 146 -16.59 6.48 6.50
N HIS A 147 -15.50 5.73 6.62
CA HIS A 147 -14.15 6.25 6.42
C HIS A 147 -14.00 6.86 5.01
N TYR A 148 -14.43 6.12 3.99
CA TYR A 148 -14.25 6.55 2.60
C TYR A 148 -15.06 7.80 2.24
N ARG A 149 -16.05 8.18 3.04
CA ARG A 149 -16.80 9.42 2.80
C ARG A 149 -15.97 10.68 2.97
N ILE A 150 -14.90 10.58 3.75
CA ILE A 150 -14.04 11.73 4.07
C ILE A 150 -12.61 11.50 3.61
N PHE A 151 -12.12 10.28 3.79
CA PHE A 151 -10.73 9.96 3.56
C PHE A 151 -10.56 9.03 2.36
N HIS A 152 -9.55 9.29 1.54
CA HIS A 152 -9.14 8.38 0.49
C HIS A 152 -8.42 7.18 1.14
N THR A 153 -9.07 6.03 1.17
CA THR A 153 -8.55 4.85 1.88
C THR A 153 -7.14 4.47 1.39
N THR A 154 -6.88 4.63 0.08
CA THR A 154 -5.54 4.34 -0.46
C THR A 154 -4.48 5.25 0.15
N ALA A 155 -4.82 6.48 0.50
CA ALA A 155 -3.88 7.37 1.18
C ALA A 155 -3.67 6.97 2.64
N THR A 156 -4.75 6.72 3.37
CA THR A 156 -4.67 6.48 4.82
C THR A 156 -4.22 5.05 5.12
N VAL A 157 -5.03 4.07 4.71
CA VAL A 157 -4.74 2.65 4.94
C VAL A 157 -3.51 2.22 4.13
N GLY A 158 -3.31 2.82 2.96
CA GLY A 158 -2.15 2.52 2.12
C GLY A 158 -0.83 2.79 2.82
N THR A 159 -0.78 3.80 3.70
CA THR A 159 0.43 4.06 4.50
C THR A 159 0.77 2.85 5.39
N LEU A 160 -0.25 2.27 6.04
CA LEU A 160 -0.03 1.09 6.88
C LEU A 160 0.30 -0.14 6.03
N ALA A 161 -0.37 -0.31 4.89
CA ALA A 161 -0.11 -1.45 3.99
C ALA A 161 1.34 -1.42 3.49
N ALA A 162 1.81 -0.25 3.04
CA ALA A 162 3.19 -0.07 2.58
C ALA A 162 4.18 -0.35 3.72
N ALA A 163 3.90 0.18 4.91
CA ALA A 163 4.75 -0.03 6.09
C ALA A 163 4.88 -1.53 6.40
N VAL A 164 3.76 -2.26 6.40
CA VAL A 164 3.76 -3.69 6.70
C VAL A 164 4.61 -4.47 5.68
N ALA A 165 4.48 -4.15 4.40
CA ALA A 165 5.29 -4.81 3.37
C ALA A 165 6.79 -4.61 3.64
N VAL A 166 7.20 -3.38 3.94
CA VAL A 166 8.61 -3.09 4.22
C VAL A 166 9.06 -3.76 5.52
N GLY A 167 8.25 -3.70 6.57
CA GLY A 167 8.55 -4.37 7.84
C GLY A 167 8.73 -5.88 7.66
N LYS A 168 7.94 -6.47 6.75
CA LYS A 168 8.08 -7.91 6.46
C LYS A 168 9.42 -8.21 5.79
N LEU A 169 9.88 -7.36 4.87
CA LEU A 169 11.22 -7.49 4.27
C LEU A 169 12.34 -7.40 5.33
N MET A 170 12.09 -6.67 6.41
CA MET A 170 13.06 -6.50 7.51
C MET A 170 12.91 -7.58 8.59
N ASP A 171 12.06 -8.58 8.38
CA ASP A 171 11.81 -9.70 9.30
C ASP A 171 11.35 -9.21 10.69
N PHE A 172 10.48 -8.21 10.73
CA PHE A 172 9.97 -7.68 11.98
C PHE A 172 9.24 -8.75 12.80
N ASP A 173 9.46 -8.72 14.11
CA ASP A 173 8.69 -9.53 15.06
C ASP A 173 7.34 -8.85 15.35
N GLN A 174 6.52 -9.50 16.19
CA GLN A 174 5.19 -9.02 16.53
C GLN A 174 5.23 -7.64 17.18
N GLN A 175 6.17 -7.40 18.07
CA GLN A 175 6.31 -6.12 18.77
C GLN A 175 6.71 -5.01 17.80
N GLN A 176 7.65 -5.30 16.91
CA GLN A 176 8.07 -4.34 15.88
C GLN A 176 6.90 -3.99 14.95
N PHE A 177 6.08 -4.97 14.56
CA PHE A 177 4.88 -4.68 13.76
C PHE A 177 3.89 -3.80 14.52
N THR A 178 3.76 -3.99 15.84
CA THR A 178 2.90 -3.13 16.66
C THR A 178 3.38 -1.68 16.62
N HIS A 179 4.67 -1.46 16.85
CA HIS A 179 5.25 -0.11 16.79
C HIS A 179 5.16 0.47 15.37
N LEU A 180 5.36 -0.37 14.36
CA LEU A 180 5.28 0.03 12.96
C LEU A 180 3.90 0.55 12.62
N LEU A 181 2.85 -0.18 13.01
CA LEU A 181 1.47 0.27 12.76
C LEU A 181 1.21 1.62 13.44
N GLY A 182 1.71 1.79 14.66
CA GLY A 182 1.57 3.07 15.37
C GLY A 182 2.27 4.21 14.65
N SER A 183 3.49 3.97 14.18
CA SER A 183 4.28 5.00 13.48
C SER A 183 3.71 5.32 12.10
N ALA A 184 3.19 4.31 11.41
CA ALA A 184 2.55 4.52 10.10
C ALA A 184 1.18 5.19 10.26
N GLY A 185 0.40 4.74 11.24
CA GLY A 185 -0.95 5.26 11.45
C GLY A 185 -0.99 6.73 11.82
N THR A 186 0.01 7.19 12.56
CA THR A 186 0.07 8.62 12.93
C THR A 186 0.36 9.53 11.71
N GLN A 187 0.85 8.96 10.62
CA GLN A 187 1.11 9.69 9.37
C GLN A 187 -0.05 9.56 8.37
N ALA A 188 -1.04 8.71 8.65
CA ALA A 188 -2.11 8.40 7.70
C ALA A 188 -2.96 9.64 7.43
N ALA A 189 -2.96 10.14 6.18
CA ALA A 189 -3.63 11.39 5.81
C ALA A 189 -4.16 11.28 4.38
N GLY A 190 -5.11 12.11 4.09
CA GLY A 190 -5.65 12.23 2.73
C GLY A 190 -7.15 12.48 2.70
N UNK A 191 -7.58 13.65 2.63
CA UNK A 191 -8.96 13.97 2.53
C UNK A 191 -9.44 13.67 1.11
N UNK A 192 -10.53 13.12 1.10
CA UNK A 192 -11.01 12.62 -0.13
C UNK A 192 -11.42 13.69 -1.05
N UNK A 193 -11.14 14.48 -0.95
CA UNK A 193 -11.43 15.48 -1.89
C UNK A 193 -10.66 15.27 -3.13
N UNK A 194 -10.68 14.35 -3.41
CA UNK A 194 -10.05 14.01 -4.60
C UNK A 194 -10.64 14.68 -5.79
N ASP A 195 -11.26 15.33 -5.87
CA ASP A 195 -11.99 16.10 -6.84
C ASP A 195 -11.25 16.25 -8.20
N ALA A 196 -10.80 15.14 -8.73
CA ALA A 196 -10.04 15.00 -9.99
C ALA A 196 -8.73 15.82 -10.01
N ALA A 197 -8.22 16.20 -8.85
CA ALA A 197 -6.98 16.96 -8.76
C ALA A 197 -5.76 16.02 -8.80
N ALA A 198 -4.63 16.56 -9.24
CA ALA A 198 -3.36 15.83 -9.27
C ALA A 198 -2.88 15.43 -7.87
N SER A 199 -3.47 15.99 -6.82
CA SER A 199 -3.20 15.57 -5.44
C SER A 199 -3.60 14.11 -5.17
N LYS A 200 -4.41 13.49 -6.02
CA LYS A 200 -4.69 12.06 -5.91
C LYS A 200 -3.41 11.24 -6.04
N GLN A 201 -2.52 11.63 -6.97
CA GLN A 201 -1.22 10.96 -7.12
C GLN A 201 -0.31 11.24 -5.93
N LEU A 202 -0.44 12.41 -5.30
CA LEU A 202 0.29 12.70 -4.06
C LEU A 202 -0.12 11.77 -2.93
N HIS A 203 -1.39 11.39 -2.87
CA HIS A 203 -1.88 10.45 -1.85
C HIS A 203 -1.11 9.13 -1.89
N THR A 204 -0.98 8.52 -3.07
CA THR A 204 -0.28 7.24 -3.19
C THR A 204 1.22 7.40 -3.00
N ALA A 205 1.79 8.48 -3.55
CA ALA A 205 3.20 8.81 -3.38
C ALA A 205 3.57 8.87 -1.90
N LYS A 206 2.80 9.66 -1.13
CA LYS A 206 3.03 9.81 0.30
C LYS A 206 2.78 8.52 1.06
N ALA A 207 1.71 7.81 0.74
CA ALA A 207 1.41 6.56 1.44
C ALA A 207 2.56 5.56 1.35
N ALA A 208 3.09 5.34 0.14
CA ALA A 208 4.20 4.41 -0.05
C ALA A 208 5.47 4.90 0.64
N ALA A 209 5.82 6.17 0.46
CA ALA A 209 7.05 6.74 1.03
C ALA A 209 6.99 6.82 2.56
N ASP A 210 5.86 7.24 3.13
CA ASP A 210 5.70 7.38 4.57
C ASP A 210 5.62 6.01 5.26
N GLY A 211 5.03 5.01 4.59
CA GLY A 211 5.05 3.65 5.10
C GLY A 211 6.47 3.10 5.18
N LEU A 212 7.25 3.34 4.11
CA LEU A 212 8.66 2.95 4.08
C LEU A 212 9.45 3.69 5.17
N LEU A 213 9.23 5.00 5.32
CA LEU A 213 9.86 5.79 6.38
C LEU A 213 9.57 5.19 7.76
N ALA A 214 8.31 4.87 8.04
CA ALA A 214 7.91 4.29 9.32
C ALA A 214 8.68 2.98 9.60
N ALA A 215 8.81 2.12 8.58
CA ALA A 215 9.51 0.84 8.76
C ALA A 215 11.01 1.04 9.01
N TYR A 216 11.65 1.93 8.26
CA TYR A 216 13.08 2.20 8.47
C TYR A 216 13.35 2.76 9.87
N LEU A 217 12.51 3.68 10.33
CA LEU A 217 12.66 4.25 11.68
C LEU A 217 12.37 3.20 12.76
N THR A 218 11.36 2.35 12.55
CA THR A 218 11.04 1.28 13.51
C THR A 218 12.19 0.28 13.59
N ALA A 219 12.84 -0.03 12.48
CA ALA A 219 14.02 -0.91 12.47
C ALA A 219 15.14 -0.35 13.35
N ASP A 220 15.25 0.98 13.42
CA ASP A 220 16.26 1.66 14.25
C ASP A 220 15.77 1.92 15.68
N GLY A 221 14.58 1.43 16.05
CA GLY A 221 14.08 1.50 17.42
C GLY A 221 13.01 2.54 17.70
N LEU A 222 12.47 3.21 16.67
CA LEU A 222 11.36 4.15 16.90
C LEU A 222 10.14 3.37 17.41
N THR A 223 9.54 3.85 18.51
CA THR A 223 8.33 3.24 19.06
C THR A 223 7.10 4.02 18.61
N GLY A 224 6.01 3.31 18.38
CA GLY A 224 4.73 3.88 18.00
C GLY A 224 3.62 3.47 18.96
N ALA A 225 2.47 4.11 18.83
CA ALA A 225 1.31 3.83 19.66
C ALA A 225 0.85 2.38 19.49
N GLN A 226 0.65 1.66 20.61
CA GLN A 226 0.32 0.24 20.56
C GLN A 226 -1.13 -0.04 20.14
N ASP A 227 -2.01 0.93 20.29
CA ASP A 227 -3.43 0.78 19.96
C ASP A 227 -3.89 1.77 18.87
N ILE A 228 -3.01 2.02 17.89
CA ILE A 228 -3.30 3.01 16.83
C ILE A 228 -4.60 2.71 16.06
N LEU A 229 -4.95 1.45 15.89
CA LEU A 229 -6.15 1.07 15.12
C LEU A 229 -7.41 1.20 15.98
N GLU A 230 -7.44 0.51 17.12
CA GLU A 230 -8.66 0.30 17.92
C GLU A 230 -8.73 1.15 19.18
N GLY A 231 -7.67 1.89 19.53
CA GLY A 231 -7.62 2.68 20.75
C GLY A 231 -8.60 3.86 20.76
N GLU A 232 -8.89 4.38 21.95
CA GLU A 232 -9.82 5.49 22.14
C GLU A 232 -9.42 6.75 21.36
N GLN A 233 -8.13 6.90 21.06
CA GLN A 233 -7.60 8.01 20.28
C GLN A 233 -6.97 7.51 18.98
N GLY A 234 -7.38 6.33 18.52
CA GLY A 234 -6.84 5.69 17.33
C GLY A 234 -7.61 6.04 16.06
N MET A 235 -7.22 5.34 15.00
CA MET A 235 -7.77 5.61 13.67
C MET A 235 -9.28 5.38 13.60
N ALA A 236 -9.80 4.30 14.21
CA ALA A 236 -11.24 4.05 14.19
C ALA A 236 -11.99 5.18 14.86
N ALA A 237 -11.54 5.60 16.04
CA ALA A 237 -12.21 6.68 16.79
C ALA A 237 -12.21 8.00 16.02
N GLY A 238 -11.10 8.32 15.35
CA GLY A 238 -10.97 9.60 14.66
C GLY A 238 -11.47 9.60 13.22
N MET A 239 -11.57 8.44 12.57
CA MET A 239 -11.74 8.37 11.11
C MET A 239 -12.90 7.49 10.66
N SER A 240 -13.67 6.88 11.58
CA SER A 240 -14.75 5.96 11.21
C SER A 240 -15.94 6.08 12.12
N ARG A 241 -17.12 5.72 11.61
CA ARG A 241 -18.36 5.65 12.39
C ARG A 241 -18.98 4.23 12.34
N ASP A 242 -18.37 3.35 11.56
CA ASP A 242 -18.86 1.98 11.38
C ASP A 242 -17.72 0.97 11.44
N ALA A 243 -16.68 1.27 12.22
CA ALA A 243 -15.54 0.39 12.36
C ALA A 243 -15.94 -0.96 12.97
N GLU A 244 -15.37 -2.04 12.40
CA GLU A 244 -15.68 -3.40 12.84
C GLU A 244 -14.37 -4.15 13.15
N PRO A 245 -13.94 -4.19 14.44
CA PRO A 245 -12.63 -4.76 14.81
C PRO A 245 -12.42 -6.21 14.37
N SER A 246 -13.48 -7.03 14.33
CA SER A 246 -13.35 -8.43 13.91
C SER A 246 -12.77 -8.60 12.50
N LYS A 247 -12.90 -7.59 11.64
CA LYS A 247 -12.34 -7.64 10.26
C LYS A 247 -10.82 -7.75 10.27
N LEU A 248 -10.16 -7.21 11.28
CA LEU A 248 -8.70 -7.28 11.39
C LEU A 248 -8.19 -8.71 11.49
N SER A 249 -8.95 -9.60 12.14
CA SER A 249 -8.49 -10.95 12.46
C SER A 249 -9.33 -12.09 11.87
N ASP A 250 -10.36 -11.78 11.06
CA ASP A 250 -11.26 -12.80 10.51
C ASP A 250 -10.48 -13.82 9.67
N ARG A 251 -10.43 -15.07 10.16
CA ARG A 251 -9.85 -16.22 9.46
C ARG A 251 -8.47 -15.92 8.82
N LEU A 252 -7.55 -15.37 9.63
CA LEU A 252 -6.17 -15.14 9.22
C LEU A 252 -5.53 -16.45 8.76
N GLY A 253 -4.82 -16.41 7.63
CA GLY A 253 -4.13 -17.55 7.07
C GLY A 253 -5.04 -18.53 6.31
N THR A 254 -6.34 -18.33 6.33
CA THR A 254 -7.27 -19.22 5.59
C THR A 254 -8.15 -18.44 4.61
N ARG A 255 -8.47 -17.20 4.93
CA ARG A 255 -9.24 -16.32 4.05
C ARG A 255 -8.31 -15.26 3.46
N TRP A 256 -7.93 -15.48 2.20
CA TRP A 256 -7.06 -14.54 1.46
C TRP A 256 -7.97 -13.60 0.67
N ARG A 257 -7.97 -12.34 1.04
CA ARG A 257 -9.02 -11.38 0.69
C ARG A 257 -9.04 -10.94 -0.79
N TRP A 258 -7.93 -11.06 -1.51
CA TRP A 258 -7.87 -10.64 -2.92
C TRP A 258 -7.90 -11.82 -3.88
N ARG A 259 -8.16 -13.03 -3.39
CA ARG A 259 -8.16 -14.26 -4.19
C ARG A 259 -9.50 -14.57 -4.85
N LYS A 260 -10.33 -13.60 -5.16
CA LYS A 260 -11.51 -13.94 -5.99
C LYS A 260 -11.01 -14.21 -7.40
N PRO A 261 -11.26 -15.40 -7.98
CA PRO A 261 -10.93 -15.58 -9.39
C PRO A 261 -11.71 -14.55 -10.20
N ARG A 262 -11.03 -13.89 -11.11
CA ARG A 262 -11.75 -13.22 -12.20
C ARG A 262 -12.57 -14.34 -12.84
N SER A 263 -13.88 -14.17 -12.93
CA SER A 263 -14.66 -15.08 -13.75
C SER A 263 -14.05 -15.00 -15.15
N SER A 264 -13.74 -16.16 -15.70
CA SER A 264 -13.21 -16.28 -17.06
C SER A 264 -14.14 -15.71 -18.14
N SER A 265 -15.25 -15.13 -17.71
CA SER A 265 -16.30 -14.57 -18.56
C SER A 265 -16.33 -13.04 -18.60
N THR A 266 -15.33 -12.35 -18.03
CA THR A 266 -15.24 -10.90 -18.29
C THR A 266 -14.17 -10.70 -19.36
N PRO A 267 -14.56 -10.57 -20.64
CA PRO A 267 -13.59 -10.23 -21.68
C PRO A 267 -13.04 -8.84 -21.40
N LEU A 268 -11.78 -8.63 -21.76
CA LEU A 268 -11.20 -7.29 -21.86
C LEU A 268 -12.08 -6.34 -22.72
N ALA A 269 -13.09 -6.88 -23.41
CA ALA A 269 -14.06 -6.14 -24.22
C ALA A 269 -15.08 -5.34 -23.40
N GLY A 270 -15.01 -5.36 -22.08
CA GLY A 270 -15.88 -4.54 -21.23
C GLY A 270 -15.25 -3.26 -20.72
N ILE A 271 -14.09 -2.86 -21.23
CA ILE A 271 -13.60 -1.50 -21.00
C ILE A 271 -14.46 -0.61 -21.89
N PRO A 272 -15.34 0.23 -21.35
CA PRO A 272 -16.05 1.18 -22.20
C PRO A 272 -14.98 2.03 -22.86
N THR A 273 -14.93 1.95 -24.19
CA THR A 273 -14.19 2.94 -24.96
C THR A 273 -14.57 4.29 -24.37
N ARG A 274 -13.60 4.94 -23.78
CA ARG A 274 -13.62 6.28 -23.20
C ARG A 274 -14.94 7.04 -23.38
N ARG A 275 -15.74 7.11 -22.34
CA ARG A 275 -16.54 8.33 -22.19
C ARG A 275 -15.52 9.45 -21.98
N PRO A 276 -15.52 10.46 -22.85
CA PRO A 276 -14.65 11.59 -22.57
C PRO A 276 -14.99 12.10 -21.18
N MET A 277 -13.96 12.26 -20.36
CA MET A 277 -14.13 12.95 -19.08
C MET A 277 -14.79 14.29 -19.42
N ARG A 278 -16.04 14.44 -19.01
CA ARG A 278 -16.62 15.77 -19.00
C ARG A 278 -15.83 16.56 -17.97
N CYS A 279 -15.01 17.47 -18.47
CA CYS A 279 -14.45 18.51 -17.62
C CYS A 279 -15.64 19.21 -16.97
N TRP A 280 -15.77 19.04 -15.69
CA TRP A 280 -16.70 19.83 -14.92
C TRP A 280 -16.21 21.28 -14.98
N ARG A 281 -17.01 22.14 -15.59
CA ARG A 281 -16.80 23.60 -15.48
C ARG A 281 -17.29 24.04 -14.10
#